data_379fa0c508bcbaf0344648a2f75e213a
#
_entry.id   379fa0c508bcbaf0344648a2f75e213a
#
_cell.length_a   1.000
_cell.length_b   1.000
_cell.length_c   1.000
_cell.angle_alpha   90.00
_cell.angle_beta   90.00
_cell.angle_gamma   90.00
#
_symmetry.space_group_name_H-M   'P 1'
#
loop_
_entity.id
_entity.type
_entity.pdbx_description
1 polymer ?
#
loop_
_entity_poly.entity_id
_entity_poly.type
_entity_poly.pdbx_seq_one_letter_code
_entity_poly.pdbx_strand_id
1 'polypeptide(L)'
;MEAETGSDQQLRDVLEIASALSSEADLPRLLDLILAKARALTSADAGSIYLVEKGKNARFGLSESGEADVDKLWFAAAQNSSLEARSLGKDQIDPDAIETNRSQVFDVRFPISAERLVGWAVLERETLNIPDVYHLDPSLPYQFDASVDRQLGYRAVSMMSVPMQADNGDVVGVLQLINRKKDFRFVITPENATDNTLAFDRSDQVLIEALSNVAAVCVQRTQLMASQDQLLDSVIALMAGAIDAKSPYTAGHCERVPQLAMMLAKEAEDQQDGPFQDFAFEDAEAWREFRIGAWLHDCGKVTTPEYVVDKASKLEANFNRIHEIRTRFEVLLRDAQIARLEGRLAGGDPAQLDQDFEAREQELQDQFQFIAAANLGAEFFDQEKITRLQEIAKQTWVRHFDDSLGLAWEESQRRLAHAPATDQLPVVEQLLSDQPWQRKKRSESEALPEGYGFDLDVPEDTFNYGELHNLSVSRGTLTPEERYKINEHVVQTIVMLESLPLPRELMRVPEYAGTHHETLRGDGYPRKLPPEKLSVPSRIMAICDIFEALTASDRPYKKAKSLSVAVDILAGFRDRGHIDSDLFELFLTSDVYRQYAEQFMAEDQIDRVDIEKYLKAT
;
A
#
# COMPACT_ATOMS: atom_id res chain seq x y z
N MET A 1 50.43 37.80 11.06
CA MET A 1 49.57 38.19 9.94
C MET A 1 49.43 37.07 8.91
N GLU A 2 50.48 36.39 8.43
CA GLU A 2 50.36 35.26 7.49
C GLU A 2 49.78 33.98 8.14
N ALA A 3 50.02 33.72 9.43
CA ALA A 3 49.46 32.56 10.13
C ALA A 3 47.97 32.70 10.48
N GLU A 4 47.44 33.91 10.68
CA GLU A 4 46.03 34.18 10.92
C GLU A 4 45.17 34.04 9.65
N THR A 5 45.76 34.37 8.47
CA THR A 5 45.08 34.24 7.18
C THR A 5 44.89 32.75 6.77
N GLY A 6 45.82 31.87 7.13
CA GLY A 6 45.73 30.44 6.83
C GLY A 6 44.63 29.70 7.67
N SER A 7 44.53 30.05 8.95
CA SER A 7 43.53 29.47 9.85
C SER A 7 42.08 29.89 9.48
N ASP A 8 41.90 31.16 9.08
CA ASP A 8 40.61 31.67 8.62
C ASP A 8 40.15 31.04 7.30
N GLN A 9 41.10 30.76 6.38
CA GLN A 9 40.75 30.07 5.15
C GLN A 9 40.33 28.61 5.39
N GLN A 10 41.10 27.87 6.19
CA GLN A 10 40.76 26.48 6.56
C GLN A 10 39.39 26.39 7.24
N LEU A 11 39.04 27.34 8.12
CA LEU A 11 37.73 27.38 8.76
C LEU A 11 36.60 27.62 7.75
N ARG A 12 36.80 28.50 6.76
CA ARG A 12 35.83 28.74 5.69
C ARG A 12 35.63 27.49 4.84
N ASP A 13 36.73 26.83 4.46
CA ASP A 13 36.67 25.60 3.66
C ASP A 13 35.87 24.50 4.40
N VAL A 14 36.09 24.32 5.72
CA VAL A 14 35.32 23.36 6.54
C VAL A 14 33.82 23.73 6.63
N LEU A 15 33.51 25.02 6.79
CA LEU A 15 32.11 25.47 6.84
C LEU A 15 31.39 25.30 5.49
N GLU A 16 32.09 25.58 4.39
CA GLU A 16 31.54 25.35 3.04
C GLU A 16 31.30 23.87 2.78
N ILE A 17 32.25 23.01 3.16
CA ILE A 17 32.10 21.55 3.08
C ILE A 17 30.93 21.07 3.95
N ALA A 18 30.85 21.53 5.20
CA ALA A 18 29.74 21.17 6.11
C ALA A 18 28.37 21.57 5.54
N SER A 19 28.27 22.72 4.91
CA SER A 19 27.06 23.19 4.23
C SER A 19 26.71 22.28 3.04
N ALA A 20 27.68 21.93 2.20
CA ALA A 20 27.47 21.05 1.05
C ALA A 20 27.05 19.63 1.49
N LEU A 21 27.71 19.06 2.51
CA LEU A 21 27.34 17.75 3.07
C LEU A 21 25.92 17.75 3.67
N SER A 22 25.54 18.84 4.33
CA SER A 22 24.22 18.95 4.96
C SER A 22 23.07 19.08 3.96
N SER A 23 23.34 19.53 2.74
CA SER A 23 22.33 19.68 1.68
C SER A 23 22.13 18.42 0.85
N GLU A 24 23.05 17.45 0.90
CA GLU A 24 22.94 16.19 0.15
C GLU A 24 22.07 15.18 0.89
N ALA A 25 21.06 14.69 0.21
CA ALA A 25 20.10 13.69 0.75
C ALA A 25 20.38 12.27 0.24
N ASP A 26 21.06 12.14 -0.90
CA ASP A 26 21.40 10.84 -1.49
C ASP A 26 22.68 10.28 -0.86
N LEU A 27 22.57 9.10 -0.21
CA LEU A 27 23.69 8.51 0.51
C LEU A 27 24.91 8.23 -0.37
N PRO A 28 24.82 7.64 -1.56
CA PRO A 28 25.96 7.46 -2.46
C PRO A 28 26.67 8.77 -2.80
N ARG A 29 25.94 9.82 -3.15
CA ARG A 29 26.50 11.14 -3.45
C ARG A 29 27.14 11.79 -2.24
N LEU A 30 26.54 11.63 -1.06
CA LEU A 30 27.09 12.11 0.19
C LEU A 30 28.44 11.45 0.48
N LEU A 31 28.56 10.12 0.30
CA LEU A 31 29.81 9.38 0.49
C LEU A 31 30.89 9.81 -0.51
N ASP A 32 30.50 10.01 -1.77
CA ASP A 32 31.41 10.56 -2.81
C ASP A 32 31.96 11.91 -2.41
N LEU A 33 31.10 12.80 -1.95
CA LEU A 33 31.48 14.15 -1.56
C LEU A 33 32.39 14.15 -0.33
N ILE A 34 32.10 13.33 0.69
CA ILE A 34 32.94 13.17 1.88
C ILE A 34 34.35 12.73 1.47
N LEU A 35 34.49 11.71 0.62
CA LEU A 35 35.77 11.20 0.16
C LEU A 35 36.54 12.23 -0.66
N ALA A 36 35.88 12.86 -1.62
CA ALA A 36 36.51 13.89 -2.47
C ALA A 36 37.07 15.02 -1.62
N LYS A 37 36.29 15.57 -0.70
CA LYS A 37 36.70 16.67 0.16
C LYS A 37 37.83 16.27 1.15
N ALA A 38 37.74 15.10 1.77
CA ALA A 38 38.77 14.59 2.69
C ALA A 38 40.12 14.41 1.97
N ARG A 39 40.08 13.84 0.76
CA ARG A 39 41.29 13.66 -0.09
C ARG A 39 41.88 14.96 -0.56
N ALA A 40 41.04 15.91 -0.99
CA ALA A 40 41.51 17.23 -1.41
C ALA A 40 42.23 18.00 -0.27
N LEU A 41 41.63 17.97 0.94
CA LEU A 41 42.19 18.65 2.12
C LEU A 41 43.54 18.09 2.56
N THR A 42 43.82 16.80 2.37
CA THR A 42 45.01 16.12 2.86
C THR A 42 46.01 15.72 1.77
N SER A 43 45.66 15.97 0.52
CA SER A 43 46.40 15.44 -0.65
C SER A 43 46.52 13.91 -0.64
N ALA A 44 45.53 13.20 -0.09
CA ALA A 44 45.53 11.75 -0.08
C ALA A 44 45.24 11.19 -1.49
N ASP A 45 46.01 10.19 -1.89
CA ASP A 45 45.85 9.52 -3.19
C ASP A 45 44.60 8.69 -3.28
N ALA A 46 44.25 8.01 -2.17
CA ALA A 46 43.07 7.19 -2.09
C ALA A 46 42.30 7.39 -0.77
N GLY A 47 41.03 7.03 -0.78
CA GLY A 47 40.19 7.01 0.41
C GLY A 47 39.08 6.00 0.30
N SER A 48 38.60 5.54 1.43
CA SER A 48 37.51 4.60 1.56
C SER A 48 36.60 4.98 2.73
N ILE A 49 35.30 4.70 2.59
CA ILE A 49 34.33 4.80 3.68
C ILE A 49 33.75 3.41 3.96
N TYR A 50 33.74 3.08 5.22
CA TYR A 50 33.11 1.89 5.77
C TYR A 50 31.97 2.34 6.67
N LEU A 51 30.75 1.81 6.48
CA LEU A 51 29.61 2.10 7.32
C LEU A 51 29.35 0.94 8.29
N VAL A 52 28.96 1.26 9.51
CA VAL A 52 28.55 0.25 10.50
C VAL A 52 27.12 -0.16 10.23
N GLU A 53 26.91 -1.42 9.88
CA GLU A 53 25.60 -2.07 9.88
C GLU A 53 25.40 -2.78 11.21
N LYS A 54 24.43 -2.31 12.01
CA LYS A 54 24.05 -2.95 13.26
C LYS A 54 23.33 -4.26 12.95
N GLY A 55 23.76 -5.34 13.61
CA GLY A 55 23.07 -6.63 13.56
C GLY A 55 21.60 -6.45 13.96
N LYS A 56 20.69 -7.13 13.25
CA LYS A 56 19.28 -7.14 13.62
C LYS A 56 19.17 -7.79 14.99
N ASN A 57 18.94 -7.00 16.03
CA ASN A 57 18.69 -7.55 17.36
C ASN A 57 17.50 -8.51 17.26
N ALA A 58 17.78 -9.80 17.35
CA ALA A 58 16.79 -10.86 17.40
C ALA A 58 16.01 -10.77 18.73
N ARG A 59 15.15 -9.75 18.88
CA ARG A 59 14.22 -9.65 20.03
C ARG A 59 13.20 -10.80 20.05
N PHE A 60 13.12 -11.61 19.00
CA PHE A 60 12.20 -12.75 18.86
C PHE A 60 12.84 -14.04 18.34
N GLY A 61 14.16 -14.24 18.51
CA GLY A 61 14.76 -15.58 18.48
C GLY A 61 14.59 -16.44 17.21
N LEU A 62 14.32 -15.84 16.06
CA LEU A 62 14.14 -16.55 14.80
C LEU A 62 15.06 -15.96 13.73
N SER A 63 16.37 -16.23 13.82
CA SER A 63 17.21 -16.23 12.63
C SER A 63 17.19 -17.64 12.04
N GLU A 64 16.84 -17.75 10.77
CA GLU A 64 16.83 -19.04 10.04
C GLU A 64 18.21 -19.72 9.97
N SER A 65 19.30 -19.06 10.37
CA SER A 65 20.67 -19.55 10.28
C SER A 65 21.37 -19.85 11.61
N GLY A 66 20.77 -19.52 12.75
CA GLY A 66 21.38 -19.84 14.07
C GLY A 66 22.68 -19.10 14.43
N GLU A 67 23.18 -18.20 13.57
CA GLU A 67 24.34 -17.35 13.87
C GLU A 67 23.89 -16.07 14.57
N ALA A 68 24.64 -15.66 15.61
CA ALA A 68 24.44 -14.38 16.26
C ALA A 68 24.66 -13.26 15.21
N ASP A 69 23.66 -12.43 15.02
CA ASP A 69 23.72 -11.30 14.09
C ASP A 69 24.61 -10.22 14.71
N VAL A 70 25.89 -10.25 14.38
CA VAL A 70 26.92 -9.32 14.87
C VAL A 70 27.00 -8.10 13.98
N ASP A 71 27.37 -6.96 14.58
CA ASP A 71 27.64 -5.74 13.83
C ASP A 71 28.72 -5.97 12.76
N LYS A 72 28.50 -5.44 11.57
CA LYS A 72 29.37 -5.59 10.41
C LYS A 72 29.82 -4.23 9.91
N LEU A 73 30.98 -4.21 9.26
CA LEU A 73 31.41 -3.10 8.43
C LEU A 73 31.06 -3.39 6.97
N TRP A 74 30.32 -2.47 6.37
CA TRP A 74 30.06 -2.45 4.95
C TRP A 74 31.05 -1.51 4.27
N PHE A 75 31.83 -2.03 3.31
CA PHE A 75 32.71 -1.25 2.46
C PHE A 75 31.87 -0.48 1.44
N ALA A 76 31.47 0.75 1.80
CA ALA A 76 30.42 1.49 1.11
C ALA A 76 30.93 2.30 -0.09
N ALA A 77 32.13 2.88 0.01
CA ALA A 77 32.67 3.72 -1.06
C ALA A 77 34.20 3.73 -1.06
N ALA A 78 34.81 3.82 -2.25
CA ALA A 78 36.24 4.01 -2.41
C ALA A 78 36.60 4.85 -3.64
N GLN A 79 37.62 5.67 -3.51
CA GLN A 79 38.20 6.46 -4.59
C GLN A 79 39.75 6.30 -4.58
N ASN A 80 40.36 6.20 -5.77
CA ASN A 80 41.81 6.11 -5.91
C ASN A 80 42.27 6.80 -7.22
N SER A 81 42.93 7.96 -7.09
CA SER A 81 43.33 8.76 -8.24
C SER A 81 44.45 8.13 -9.08
N SER A 82 45.39 7.44 -8.44
CA SER A 82 46.49 6.80 -9.17
C SER A 82 46.03 5.57 -9.97
N LEU A 83 45.13 4.75 -9.42
CA LEU A 83 44.55 3.60 -10.14
C LEU A 83 43.70 4.09 -11.31
N GLU A 84 42.91 5.13 -11.11
CA GLU A 84 42.09 5.73 -12.15
C GLU A 84 42.95 6.33 -13.28
N ALA A 85 43.96 7.15 -12.95
CA ALA A 85 44.88 7.72 -13.94
C ALA A 85 45.58 6.62 -14.75
N ARG A 86 46.02 5.54 -14.11
CA ARG A 86 46.64 4.40 -14.78
C ARG A 86 45.66 3.67 -15.69
N SER A 87 44.41 3.48 -15.27
CA SER A 87 43.38 2.85 -16.12
C SER A 87 43.09 3.67 -17.38
N LEU A 88 43.25 4.98 -17.31
CA LEU A 88 43.08 5.93 -18.41
C LEU A 88 44.39 6.20 -19.20
N GLY A 89 45.51 5.55 -18.83
CA GLY A 89 46.82 5.76 -19.47
C GLY A 89 47.39 7.14 -19.26
N LYS A 90 47.06 7.82 -18.14
CA LYS A 90 47.56 9.16 -17.78
C LYS A 90 48.79 9.06 -16.89
N ASP A 91 49.79 9.87 -17.16
CA ASP A 91 51.05 9.97 -16.37
C ASP A 91 50.93 10.98 -15.21
N GLN A 92 49.89 11.82 -15.20
CA GLN A 92 49.61 12.83 -14.17
C GLN A 92 48.14 12.88 -13.84
N ILE A 93 47.83 13.27 -12.59
CA ILE A 93 46.47 13.47 -12.09
C ILE A 93 46.15 14.96 -12.17
N ASP A 94 44.96 15.26 -12.67
CA ASP A 94 44.38 16.59 -12.63
C ASP A 94 43.77 16.82 -11.24
N PRO A 95 44.27 17.83 -10.46
CA PRO A 95 43.70 18.13 -9.15
C PRO A 95 42.22 18.48 -9.18
N ASP A 96 41.73 19.12 -10.23
CA ASP A 96 40.32 19.50 -10.38
C ASP A 96 39.41 18.32 -10.69
N ALA A 97 39.98 17.21 -11.14
CA ALA A 97 39.21 15.99 -11.42
C ALA A 97 38.77 15.21 -10.15
N ILE A 98 39.32 15.55 -8.96
CA ILE A 98 38.93 14.86 -7.72
C ILE A 98 37.44 15.02 -7.44
N GLU A 99 36.87 16.19 -7.67
CA GLU A 99 35.47 16.50 -7.39
C GLU A 99 34.49 15.79 -8.33
N THR A 100 34.99 15.27 -9.45
CA THR A 100 34.16 14.52 -10.44
C THR A 100 34.32 13.01 -10.36
N ASN A 101 35.24 12.49 -9.52
CA ASN A 101 35.47 11.08 -9.34
C ASN A 101 34.28 10.45 -8.62
N ARG A 102 33.64 9.45 -9.27
CA ARG A 102 32.62 8.62 -8.63
C ARG A 102 33.28 7.47 -7.88
N SER A 103 32.79 7.20 -6.67
CA SER A 103 33.24 6.04 -5.88
C SER A 103 32.87 4.73 -6.55
N GLN A 104 33.77 3.75 -6.45
CA GLN A 104 33.39 2.38 -6.68
C GLN A 104 32.61 1.88 -5.47
N VAL A 105 31.40 1.39 -5.66
CA VAL A 105 30.58 0.78 -4.62
C VAL A 105 30.95 -0.70 -4.55
N PHE A 106 31.31 -1.16 -3.34
CA PHE A 106 31.61 -2.56 -3.08
C PHE A 106 30.55 -3.14 -2.15
N ASP A 107 29.90 -4.21 -2.55
CA ASP A 107 28.94 -4.92 -1.68
C ASP A 107 29.64 -5.96 -0.80
N VAL A 108 30.71 -5.52 -0.12
CA VAL A 108 31.50 -6.37 0.78
C VAL A 108 31.23 -6.01 2.22
N ARG A 109 30.79 -7.02 2.98
CA ARG A 109 30.51 -6.91 4.42
C ARG A 109 31.38 -7.87 5.19
N PHE A 110 31.94 -7.42 6.30
CA PHE A 110 32.74 -8.27 7.19
C PHE A 110 32.51 -7.90 8.65
N PRO A 111 32.69 -8.85 9.59
CA PRO A 111 32.54 -8.60 11.01
C PRO A 111 33.53 -7.53 11.51
N ILE A 112 33.10 -6.72 12.48
CA ILE A 112 33.97 -5.77 13.17
C ILE A 112 34.96 -6.56 14.01
N SER A 113 36.27 -6.38 13.75
CA SER A 113 37.36 -7.08 14.47
C SER A 113 38.49 -6.12 14.75
N ALA A 114 39.06 -6.21 15.96
CA ALA A 114 40.24 -5.44 16.34
C ALA A 114 41.50 -5.80 15.52
N GLU A 115 41.49 -6.93 14.83
CA GLU A 115 42.62 -7.37 13.98
C GLU A 115 42.75 -6.52 12.70
N ARG A 116 41.69 -5.83 12.31
CA ARG A 116 41.66 -4.94 11.13
C ARG A 116 41.76 -3.49 11.56
N LEU A 117 42.51 -2.68 10.81
CA LEU A 117 42.69 -1.25 11.11
C LEU A 117 41.37 -0.49 11.27
N VAL A 118 40.46 -0.68 10.32
CA VAL A 118 39.12 -0.04 10.36
C VAL A 118 38.25 -0.58 11.49
N GLY A 119 38.32 -1.87 11.77
CA GLY A 119 37.57 -2.49 12.87
C GLY A 119 38.08 -2.03 14.24
N TRP A 120 39.40 -1.89 14.42
CA TRP A 120 40.00 -1.34 15.61
C TRP A 120 39.54 0.11 15.87
N ALA A 121 39.58 0.96 14.81
CA ALA A 121 39.12 2.33 14.91
C ALA A 121 37.64 2.43 15.37
N VAL A 122 36.77 1.48 14.97
CA VAL A 122 35.38 1.40 15.44
C VAL A 122 35.32 1.03 16.91
N LEU A 123 36.06 -0.01 17.33
CA LEU A 123 35.99 -0.57 18.67
C LEU A 123 36.56 0.37 19.73
N GLU A 124 37.72 0.94 19.46
CA GLU A 124 38.40 1.84 20.40
C GLU A 124 37.89 3.31 20.27
N ARG A 125 37.20 3.63 19.17
CA ARG A 125 36.73 5.00 18.89
C ARG A 125 37.83 6.04 18.79
N GLU A 126 38.99 5.60 18.33
CA GLU A 126 40.20 6.40 18.23
C GLU A 126 40.71 6.41 16.78
N THR A 127 41.35 7.54 16.43
CA THR A 127 41.98 7.69 15.12
C THR A 127 43.29 6.90 15.08
N LEU A 128 43.45 6.06 14.06
CA LEU A 128 44.73 5.45 13.70
C LEU A 128 45.41 6.33 12.65
N ASN A 129 46.61 6.82 12.96
CA ASN A 129 47.48 7.55 12.04
C ASN A 129 48.82 6.81 11.91
N ILE A 130 48.99 6.08 10.82
CA ILE A 130 50.11 5.14 10.60
C ILE A 130 51.02 5.69 9.50
N PRO A 131 52.29 6.00 9.82
CA PRO A 131 53.25 6.53 8.85
C PRO A 131 53.60 5.52 7.73
N ASP A 132 53.72 4.23 8.07
CA ASP A 132 54.00 3.16 7.11
C ASP A 132 53.31 1.86 7.57
N VAL A 133 52.29 1.40 6.83
CA VAL A 133 51.48 0.22 7.15
C VAL A 133 52.23 -1.09 6.96
N TYR A 134 53.34 -1.11 6.23
CA TYR A 134 54.20 -2.27 6.06
C TYR A 134 55.22 -2.46 7.21
N HIS A 135 55.36 -1.45 8.07
CA HIS A 135 56.29 -1.44 9.20
C HIS A 135 55.54 -1.34 10.55
N LEU A 136 54.43 -2.04 10.70
CA LEU A 136 53.72 -2.11 11.96
C LEU A 136 54.43 -3.00 12.99
N ASP A 137 54.36 -2.59 14.26
CA ASP A 137 54.86 -3.40 15.35
C ASP A 137 54.00 -4.71 15.47
N PRO A 138 54.61 -5.89 15.42
CA PRO A 138 53.88 -7.16 15.50
C PRO A 138 53.11 -7.38 16.82
N SER A 139 53.39 -6.56 17.85
CA SER A 139 52.68 -6.63 19.15
C SER A 139 51.32 -5.89 19.13
N LEU A 140 51.03 -5.07 18.07
CA LEU A 140 49.77 -4.38 17.95
C LEU A 140 48.59 -5.32 17.68
N PRO A 141 47.39 -5.01 18.20
CA PRO A 141 46.23 -5.86 18.04
C PRO A 141 45.71 -5.92 16.57
N TYR A 142 46.13 -5.00 15.72
CA TYR A 142 45.75 -4.92 14.33
C TYR A 142 46.93 -5.18 13.40
N GLN A 143 46.62 -5.65 12.19
CA GLN A 143 47.59 -5.91 11.14
C GLN A 143 47.11 -5.32 9.82
N PHE A 144 48.06 -5.04 8.91
CA PHE A 144 47.78 -4.60 7.55
C PHE A 144 47.73 -5.82 6.59
N ASP A 145 46.63 -5.94 5.85
CA ASP A 145 46.49 -6.98 4.82
C ASP A 145 46.96 -6.45 3.45
N ALA A 146 48.19 -6.82 3.07
CA ALA A 146 48.76 -6.45 1.79
C ALA A 146 48.21 -7.23 0.58
N SER A 147 47.20 -8.08 0.75
CA SER A 147 46.63 -8.86 -0.37
C SER A 147 45.96 -7.98 -1.41
N VAL A 148 45.25 -6.95 -0.94
CA VAL A 148 44.55 -5.98 -1.80
C VAL A 148 45.57 -5.16 -2.63
N ASP A 149 46.63 -4.71 -1.99
CA ASP A 149 47.70 -3.96 -2.68
C ASP A 149 48.31 -4.79 -3.83
N ARG A 150 48.59 -6.04 -3.55
CA ARG A 150 49.10 -6.98 -4.57
C ARG A 150 48.16 -7.22 -5.72
N GLN A 151 46.87 -7.35 -5.45
CA GLN A 151 45.86 -7.57 -6.48
C GLN A 151 45.68 -6.33 -7.38
N LEU A 152 45.73 -5.14 -6.80
CA LEU A 152 45.54 -3.88 -7.54
C LEU A 152 46.82 -3.34 -8.15
N GLY A 153 47.99 -3.94 -7.86
CA GLY A 153 49.30 -3.37 -8.26
C GLY A 153 49.52 -1.98 -7.65
N TYR A 154 49.10 -1.82 -6.41
CA TYR A 154 49.18 -0.58 -5.64
C TYR A 154 50.09 -0.80 -4.41
N ARG A 155 50.59 0.26 -3.79
CA ARG A 155 51.29 0.17 -2.52
C ARG A 155 50.81 1.29 -1.58
N ALA A 156 50.10 0.88 -0.52
CA ALA A 156 49.81 1.76 0.57
C ALA A 156 51.09 1.98 1.41
N VAL A 157 51.35 3.24 1.81
CA VAL A 157 52.44 3.59 2.73
C VAL A 157 51.83 4.25 3.96
N SER A 158 51.45 5.52 3.89
CA SER A 158 50.77 6.18 4.99
C SER A 158 49.27 5.94 4.97
N MET A 159 48.68 5.70 6.16
CA MET A 159 47.27 5.47 6.30
C MET A 159 46.72 6.14 7.54
N MET A 160 45.55 6.77 7.39
CA MET A 160 44.81 7.35 8.51
C MET A 160 43.38 6.84 8.49
N SER A 161 42.94 6.21 9.58
CA SER A 161 41.58 5.72 9.75
C SER A 161 40.89 6.48 10.90
N VAL A 162 39.86 7.25 10.55
CA VAL A 162 39.15 8.14 11.47
C VAL A 162 37.75 7.65 11.69
N PRO A 163 37.32 7.31 12.93
CA PRO A 163 35.97 6.93 13.21
C PRO A 163 35.01 8.10 13.02
N MET A 164 33.91 7.87 12.33
CA MET A 164 32.82 8.81 12.14
C MET A 164 31.86 8.69 13.32
N GLN A 165 31.99 9.56 14.31
CA GLN A 165 31.22 9.51 15.54
C GLN A 165 30.05 10.48 15.50
N ALA A 166 28.85 9.96 15.81
CA ALA A 166 27.65 10.77 15.99
C ALA A 166 27.59 11.40 17.39
N ASP A 167 26.71 12.37 17.59
CA ASP A 167 26.58 13.11 18.86
C ASP A 167 26.28 12.23 20.07
N ASN A 168 25.64 11.08 19.88
CA ASN A 168 25.34 10.11 20.93
C ASN A 168 26.56 9.20 21.26
N GLY A 169 27.70 9.42 20.61
CA GLY A 169 28.92 8.64 20.76
C GLY A 169 28.94 7.32 19.98
N ASP A 170 27.89 7.01 19.19
CA ASP A 170 27.91 5.84 18.29
C ASP A 170 28.83 6.10 17.10
N VAL A 171 29.59 5.07 16.72
CA VAL A 171 30.37 5.11 15.47
C VAL A 171 29.48 4.65 14.33
N VAL A 172 29.19 5.52 13.37
CA VAL A 172 28.38 5.23 12.19
C VAL A 172 29.20 4.69 11.01
N GLY A 173 30.52 4.87 11.07
CA GLY A 173 31.44 4.42 10.04
C GLY A 173 32.88 4.79 10.32
N VAL A 174 33.76 4.52 9.34
CA VAL A 174 35.17 4.88 9.35
C VAL A 174 35.54 5.51 8.02
N LEU A 175 36.14 6.70 8.07
CA LEU A 175 36.81 7.32 6.93
C LEU A 175 38.27 6.92 6.94
N GLN A 176 38.76 6.26 5.90
CA GLN A 176 40.15 5.84 5.76
C GLN A 176 40.77 6.58 4.58
N LEU A 177 41.91 7.22 4.82
CA LEU A 177 42.72 7.90 3.81
C LEU A 177 44.05 7.17 3.64
N ILE A 178 44.54 7.12 2.41
CA ILE A 178 45.73 6.35 2.04
C ILE A 178 46.67 7.21 1.20
N ASN A 179 47.93 7.19 1.53
CA ASN A 179 49.04 7.84 0.80
C ASN A 179 48.88 9.36 0.65
N ARG A 180 49.24 10.10 1.69
CA ARG A 180 49.41 11.54 1.59
C ARG A 180 50.55 11.84 0.62
N LYS A 181 50.25 12.49 -0.51
CA LYS A 181 51.25 12.75 -1.56
C LYS A 181 52.04 14.02 -1.31
N LYS A 182 53.31 14.03 -1.72
CA LYS A 182 54.16 15.24 -1.74
C LYS A 182 53.65 16.25 -2.75
N ASP A 183 53.22 15.78 -3.92
CA ASP A 183 52.52 16.57 -4.94
C ASP A 183 51.34 15.69 -5.44
N PHE A 184 50.14 16.22 -5.38
CA PHE A 184 48.92 15.48 -5.73
C PHE A 184 48.94 14.96 -7.18
N ARG A 185 49.65 15.64 -8.07
CA ARG A 185 49.74 15.27 -9.50
C ARG A 185 50.51 13.97 -9.77
N PHE A 186 51.34 13.50 -8.83
CA PHE A 186 52.05 12.24 -9.02
C PHE A 186 51.13 11.03 -9.03
N VAL A 187 51.33 10.13 -9.99
CA VAL A 187 50.73 8.82 -10.04
C VAL A 187 51.56 7.88 -9.16
N ILE A 188 50.92 7.29 -8.15
CA ILE A 188 51.58 6.34 -7.24
C ILE A 188 51.63 4.96 -7.91
N THR A 189 52.84 4.36 -7.88
CA THR A 189 53.11 2.98 -8.28
C THR A 189 53.78 2.22 -7.12
N PRO A 190 53.84 0.87 -7.14
CA PRO A 190 54.56 0.14 -6.10
C PRO A 190 56.01 0.55 -5.93
N GLU A 191 56.67 0.96 -7.00
CA GLU A 191 58.09 1.32 -7.03
C GLU A 191 58.36 2.73 -6.48
N ASN A 192 57.44 3.69 -6.69
CA ASN A 192 57.66 5.08 -6.34
C ASN A 192 56.88 5.53 -5.07
N ALA A 193 56.03 4.66 -4.51
CA ALA A 193 55.14 5.03 -3.39
C ALA A 193 55.90 5.60 -2.19
N THR A 194 56.95 4.93 -1.73
CA THR A 194 57.73 5.33 -0.57
C THR A 194 58.38 6.71 -0.75
N ASP A 195 58.85 7.03 -1.96
CA ASP A 195 59.51 8.29 -2.25
C ASP A 195 58.58 9.48 -2.42
N ASN A 196 57.31 9.22 -2.83
CA ASN A 196 56.34 10.26 -3.18
C ASN A 196 55.22 10.45 -2.14
N THR A 197 55.26 9.69 -1.04
CA THR A 197 54.28 9.82 0.05
C THR A 197 54.90 10.43 1.31
N LEU A 198 54.05 11.02 2.14
CA LEU A 198 54.36 11.57 3.47
C LEU A 198 53.44 10.93 4.49
N ALA A 199 53.84 10.92 5.76
CA ALA A 199 52.90 10.65 6.84
C ALA A 199 51.88 11.78 6.94
N PHE A 200 50.64 11.42 7.34
CA PHE A 200 49.65 12.45 7.72
C PHE A 200 50.15 13.15 9.00
N ASP A 201 50.15 14.47 8.98
CA ASP A 201 50.58 15.23 10.15
C ASP A 201 49.42 15.51 11.13
N ARG A 202 49.72 16.17 12.25
CA ARG A 202 48.70 16.47 13.27
C ARG A 202 47.61 17.42 12.76
N SER A 203 47.93 18.31 11.84
CA SER A 203 46.97 19.24 11.25
C SER A 203 45.96 18.47 10.36
N ASP A 204 46.47 17.55 9.52
CA ASP A 204 45.63 16.67 8.69
C ASP A 204 44.67 15.88 9.58
N GLN A 205 45.19 15.30 10.69
CA GLN A 205 44.40 14.52 11.61
C GLN A 205 43.26 15.32 12.24
N VAL A 206 43.53 16.50 12.78
CA VAL A 206 42.54 17.38 13.42
C VAL A 206 41.47 17.79 12.41
N LEU A 207 41.89 18.11 11.17
CA LEU A 207 40.99 18.53 10.11
C LEU A 207 40.04 17.40 9.68
N ILE A 208 40.58 16.19 9.53
CA ILE A 208 39.76 15.03 9.12
C ILE A 208 38.91 14.51 10.27
N GLU A 209 39.35 14.59 11.53
CA GLU A 209 38.48 14.30 12.69
C GLU A 209 37.28 15.26 12.72
N ALA A 210 37.47 16.54 12.48
CA ALA A 210 36.36 17.51 12.40
C ALA A 210 35.41 17.21 11.23
N LEU A 211 35.96 16.94 10.04
CA LEU A 211 35.15 16.54 8.87
C LEU A 211 34.39 15.24 9.11
N SER A 212 35.04 14.24 9.72
CA SER A 212 34.41 12.95 10.01
C SER A 212 33.22 13.06 10.97
N ASN A 213 33.29 13.96 11.95
CA ASN A 213 32.16 14.21 12.86
C ASN A 213 30.99 14.87 12.12
N VAL A 214 31.25 15.86 11.24
CA VAL A 214 30.16 16.43 10.40
C VAL A 214 29.58 15.37 9.46
N ALA A 215 30.45 14.60 8.82
CA ALA A 215 30.04 13.51 7.93
C ALA A 215 29.19 12.45 8.66
N ALA A 216 29.56 12.11 9.92
CA ALA A 216 28.79 11.19 10.76
C ALA A 216 27.35 11.65 10.96
N VAL A 217 27.15 12.92 11.29
CA VAL A 217 25.81 13.51 11.49
C VAL A 217 25.02 13.46 10.17
N CYS A 218 25.63 13.81 9.04
CA CYS A 218 24.97 13.79 7.74
C CYS A 218 24.59 12.36 7.32
N VAL A 219 25.50 11.40 7.44
CA VAL A 219 25.24 9.98 7.14
C VAL A 219 24.14 9.44 8.03
N GLN A 220 24.20 9.69 9.34
CA GLN A 220 23.18 9.24 10.28
C GLN A 220 21.81 9.83 9.94
N ARG A 221 21.74 11.11 9.62
CA ARG A 221 20.49 11.77 9.18
C ARG A 221 19.92 11.09 7.95
N THR A 222 20.73 10.87 6.91
CA THR A 222 20.26 10.22 5.66
C THR A 222 19.78 8.79 5.92
N GLN A 223 20.50 8.01 6.75
CA GLN A 223 20.08 6.66 7.14
C GLN A 223 18.78 6.65 7.95
N LEU A 224 18.61 7.62 8.87
CA LEU A 224 17.38 7.76 9.66
C LEU A 224 16.18 8.11 8.76
N MET A 225 16.34 9.02 7.82
CA MET A 225 15.28 9.38 6.86
C MET A 225 14.87 8.16 6.02
N ALA A 226 15.83 7.46 5.43
CA ALA A 226 15.56 6.25 4.65
C ALA A 226 14.87 5.15 5.50
N SER A 227 15.29 4.96 6.75
CA SER A 227 14.66 4.01 7.68
C SER A 227 13.23 4.42 8.06
N GLN A 228 12.99 5.71 8.24
CA GLN A 228 11.65 6.26 8.52
C GLN A 228 10.72 6.06 7.34
N ASP A 229 11.19 6.31 6.12
CA ASP A 229 10.43 6.07 4.90
C ASP A 229 10.09 4.59 4.72
N GLN A 230 11.05 3.71 4.93
CA GLN A 230 10.82 2.25 4.87
C GLN A 230 9.83 1.78 5.94
N LEU A 231 9.91 2.34 7.15
CA LEU A 231 8.94 2.04 8.22
C LEU A 231 7.53 2.48 7.83
N LEU A 232 7.39 3.69 7.29
CA LEU A 232 6.11 4.21 6.83
C LEU A 232 5.52 3.33 5.72
N ASP A 233 6.30 3.00 4.70
CA ASP A 233 5.87 2.10 3.62
C ASP A 233 5.46 0.71 4.16
N SER A 234 6.19 0.19 5.15
CA SER A 234 5.87 -1.10 5.79
C SER A 234 4.57 -1.04 6.59
N VAL A 235 4.31 0.07 7.31
CA VAL A 235 3.05 0.28 8.05
C VAL A 235 1.88 0.40 7.08
N ILE A 236 2.04 1.12 5.97
CA ILE A 236 1.03 1.26 4.92
C ILE A 236 0.71 -0.11 4.30
N ALA A 237 1.73 -0.89 3.94
CA ALA A 237 1.55 -2.25 3.41
C ALA A 237 0.85 -3.18 4.42
N LEU A 238 1.20 -3.07 5.71
CA LEU A 238 0.52 -3.81 6.78
C LEU A 238 -0.96 -3.42 6.89
N MET A 239 -1.29 -2.13 6.80
CA MET A 239 -2.68 -1.65 6.83
C MET A 239 -3.47 -2.16 5.62
N ALA A 240 -2.91 -2.07 4.40
CA ALA A 240 -3.52 -2.61 3.20
C ALA A 240 -3.77 -4.12 3.32
N GLY A 241 -2.78 -4.88 3.80
CA GLY A 241 -2.94 -6.32 4.07
C GLY A 241 -3.98 -6.65 5.13
N ALA A 242 -4.13 -5.82 6.17
CA ALA A 242 -5.18 -6.01 7.19
C ALA A 242 -6.59 -5.76 6.63
N ILE A 243 -6.74 -4.84 5.67
CA ILE A 243 -7.99 -4.59 4.97
C ILE A 243 -8.33 -5.79 4.07
N ASP A 244 -7.36 -6.28 3.32
CA ASP A 244 -7.51 -7.46 2.48
C ASP A 244 -7.85 -8.72 3.29
N ALA A 245 -7.27 -8.88 4.48
CA ALA A 245 -7.56 -10.00 5.38
C ALA A 245 -8.97 -9.94 6.00
N LYS A 246 -9.66 -8.79 5.97
CA LYS A 246 -11.00 -8.61 6.53
C LYS A 246 -12.06 -9.35 5.73
N SER A 247 -11.92 -9.42 4.42
CA SER A 247 -12.90 -10.07 3.54
C SER A 247 -12.19 -10.85 2.43
N PRO A 248 -12.65 -12.08 2.12
CA PRO A 248 -12.19 -12.82 0.94
C PRO A 248 -12.41 -12.07 -0.38
N TYR A 249 -13.32 -11.10 -0.41
CA TYR A 249 -13.57 -10.28 -1.62
C TYR A 249 -12.50 -9.22 -1.89
N THR A 250 -11.74 -8.85 -0.86
CA THR A 250 -10.67 -7.85 -0.96
C THR A 250 -9.28 -8.49 -0.96
N ALA A 251 -9.19 -9.83 -0.84
CA ALA A 251 -7.92 -10.53 -0.79
C ALA A 251 -7.05 -10.21 -2.01
N GLY A 252 -5.91 -9.56 -1.79
CA GLY A 252 -4.97 -9.11 -2.81
C GLY A 252 -5.40 -7.92 -3.67
N HIS A 253 -6.60 -7.35 -3.45
CA HIS A 253 -7.07 -6.16 -4.17
C HIS A 253 -6.19 -4.95 -3.91
N CYS A 254 -5.91 -4.68 -2.63
CA CYS A 254 -5.04 -3.57 -2.22
C CYS A 254 -3.57 -3.73 -2.68
N GLU A 255 -3.17 -4.91 -3.15
CA GLU A 255 -1.87 -5.14 -3.78
C GLU A 255 -1.91 -5.00 -5.30
N ARG A 256 -2.96 -5.52 -5.97
CA ARG A 256 -3.08 -5.55 -7.43
C ARG A 256 -3.46 -4.19 -8.04
N VAL A 257 -4.37 -3.44 -7.42
CA VAL A 257 -4.78 -2.10 -7.92
C VAL A 257 -3.60 -1.14 -8.01
N PRO A 258 -2.74 -0.99 -6.98
CA PRO A 258 -1.56 -0.14 -7.09
C PRO A 258 -0.61 -0.54 -8.22
N GLN A 259 -0.38 -1.83 -8.43
CA GLN A 259 0.49 -2.30 -9.51
C GLN A 259 -0.07 -1.91 -10.88
N LEU A 260 -1.37 -2.16 -11.10
CA LEU A 260 -2.04 -1.78 -12.33
C LEU A 260 -2.03 -0.25 -12.54
N ALA A 261 -2.26 0.52 -11.48
CA ALA A 261 -2.25 1.98 -11.52
C ALA A 261 -0.87 2.53 -11.88
N MET A 262 0.20 1.96 -11.31
CA MET A 262 1.57 2.33 -11.65
C MET A 262 1.93 2.00 -13.10
N MET A 263 1.47 0.84 -13.64
CA MET A 263 1.67 0.48 -15.04
C MET A 263 1.00 1.50 -15.96
N LEU A 264 -0.28 1.82 -15.74
CA LEU A 264 -1.01 2.77 -16.58
C LEU A 264 -0.48 4.21 -16.44
N ALA A 265 -0.07 4.61 -15.24
CA ALA A 265 0.53 5.92 -15.01
C ALA A 265 1.86 6.07 -15.76
N LYS A 266 2.66 5.01 -15.82
CA LYS A 266 3.93 5.02 -16.56
C LYS A 266 3.69 5.18 -18.06
N GLU A 267 2.73 4.47 -18.63
CA GLU A 267 2.35 4.62 -20.03
C GLU A 267 1.82 6.02 -20.34
N ALA A 268 1.09 6.65 -19.39
CA ALA A 268 0.61 8.03 -19.55
C ALA A 268 1.75 9.05 -19.50
N GLU A 269 2.74 8.86 -18.63
CA GLU A 269 3.94 9.72 -18.53
C GLU A 269 4.84 9.61 -19.77
N ASP A 270 4.94 8.41 -20.36
CA ASP A 270 5.79 8.16 -21.52
C ASP A 270 5.20 8.69 -22.85
N GLN A 271 3.96 9.22 -22.84
CA GLN A 271 3.35 9.81 -24.03
C GLN A 271 4.06 11.09 -24.46
N GLN A 272 4.51 11.13 -25.72
CA GLN A 272 5.19 12.31 -26.29
C GLN A 272 4.22 13.24 -27.03
N ASP A 273 3.00 12.77 -27.31
CA ASP A 273 1.93 13.48 -27.99
C ASP A 273 0.55 13.10 -27.43
N GLY A 274 -0.49 13.80 -27.86
CA GLY A 274 -1.86 13.51 -27.42
C GLY A 274 -2.22 14.13 -26.06
N PRO A 275 -3.28 13.63 -25.40
CA PRO A 275 -3.87 14.28 -24.22
C PRO A 275 -3.00 14.20 -22.95
N PHE A 276 -1.98 13.35 -22.93
CA PHE A 276 -1.10 13.16 -21.77
C PHE A 276 0.32 13.66 -22.00
N GLN A 277 0.62 14.33 -23.12
CA GLN A 277 1.97 14.83 -23.45
C GLN A 277 2.59 15.74 -22.39
N ASP A 278 1.75 16.43 -21.62
CA ASP A 278 2.18 17.35 -20.55
C ASP A 278 2.04 16.71 -19.16
N PHE A 279 1.66 15.43 -19.08
CA PHE A 279 1.55 14.72 -17.83
C PHE A 279 2.88 14.04 -17.48
N ALA A 280 3.42 14.38 -16.31
CA ALA A 280 4.54 13.69 -15.69
C ALA A 280 4.46 13.88 -14.18
N PHE A 281 4.97 12.91 -13.44
CA PHE A 281 5.26 13.12 -12.04
C PHE A 281 6.57 13.92 -11.91
N GLU A 282 6.58 14.92 -11.03
CA GLU A 282 7.72 15.85 -10.91
C GLU A 282 9.03 15.12 -10.53
N ASP A 283 8.93 14.10 -9.66
CA ASP A 283 10.06 13.35 -9.14
C ASP A 283 9.64 11.96 -8.59
N ALA A 284 10.59 11.27 -7.98
CA ALA A 284 10.36 9.95 -7.36
C ALA A 284 9.39 10.02 -6.15
N GLU A 285 9.33 11.16 -5.45
CA GLU A 285 8.42 11.35 -4.32
C GLU A 285 6.97 11.47 -4.79
N ALA A 286 6.70 12.15 -5.89
CA ALA A 286 5.37 12.23 -6.50
C ALA A 286 4.88 10.84 -6.96
N TRP A 287 5.77 9.99 -7.50
CA TRP A 287 5.48 8.59 -7.80
C TRP A 287 5.16 7.77 -6.54
N ARG A 288 5.91 7.98 -5.47
CA ARG A 288 5.68 7.36 -4.17
C ARG A 288 4.35 7.79 -3.58
N GLU A 289 4.01 9.08 -3.64
CA GLU A 289 2.75 9.65 -3.20
C GLU A 289 1.55 8.98 -3.91
N PHE A 290 1.61 8.85 -5.23
CA PHE A 290 0.57 8.17 -6.00
C PHE A 290 0.43 6.69 -5.61
N ARG A 291 1.54 5.96 -5.48
CA ARG A 291 1.54 4.56 -5.04
C ARG A 291 0.91 4.38 -3.65
N ILE A 292 1.23 5.26 -2.71
CA ILE A 292 0.65 5.25 -1.36
C ILE A 292 -0.86 5.53 -1.42
N GLY A 293 -1.30 6.50 -2.21
CA GLY A 293 -2.71 6.78 -2.45
C GLY A 293 -3.46 5.57 -3.00
N ALA A 294 -2.84 4.87 -3.95
CA ALA A 294 -3.38 3.65 -4.51
C ALA A 294 -3.47 2.49 -3.49
N TRP A 295 -2.50 2.32 -2.60
CA TRP A 295 -2.56 1.32 -1.54
C TRP A 295 -3.65 1.59 -0.51
N LEU A 296 -3.92 2.87 -0.23
CA LEU A 296 -4.83 3.28 0.83
C LEU A 296 -6.23 3.66 0.34
N HIS A 297 -6.53 3.50 -0.97
CA HIS A 297 -7.81 3.95 -1.55
C HIS A 297 -9.03 3.35 -0.83
N ASP A 298 -8.90 2.13 -0.37
CA ASP A 298 -9.92 1.32 0.28
C ASP A 298 -9.81 1.25 1.81
N CYS A 299 -8.93 2.02 2.45
CA CYS A 299 -8.66 1.89 3.89
C CYS A 299 -9.92 2.11 4.75
N GLY A 300 -10.88 2.89 4.28
CA GLY A 300 -12.17 3.09 4.94
C GLY A 300 -13.07 1.84 4.99
N LYS A 301 -12.83 0.81 4.18
CA LYS A 301 -13.56 -0.47 4.26
C LYS A 301 -13.43 -1.16 5.62
N VAL A 302 -12.43 -0.77 6.42
CA VAL A 302 -12.29 -1.25 7.81
C VAL A 302 -13.54 -0.95 8.65
N THR A 303 -14.29 0.11 8.34
CA THR A 303 -15.52 0.51 9.03
C THR A 303 -16.78 -0.16 8.50
N THR A 304 -16.73 -0.80 7.33
CA THR A 304 -17.88 -1.48 6.72
C THR A 304 -18.05 -2.87 7.34
N PRO A 305 -19.25 -3.26 7.81
CA PRO A 305 -19.47 -4.60 8.35
C PRO A 305 -19.24 -5.69 7.29
N GLU A 306 -18.58 -6.80 7.67
CA GLU A 306 -18.27 -7.92 6.76
C GLU A 306 -19.50 -8.46 6.06
N TYR A 307 -20.60 -8.67 6.80
CA TYR A 307 -21.85 -9.21 6.22
C TYR A 307 -22.48 -8.29 5.16
N VAL A 308 -22.08 -7.01 5.09
CA VAL A 308 -22.51 -6.09 4.02
C VAL A 308 -21.59 -6.22 2.81
N VAL A 309 -20.27 -6.31 3.03
CA VAL A 309 -19.28 -6.50 1.96
C VAL A 309 -19.50 -7.83 1.26
N ASP A 310 -19.70 -8.90 2.04
CA ASP A 310 -19.77 -10.29 1.57
C ASP A 310 -21.21 -10.77 1.29
N LYS A 311 -22.19 -9.86 1.27
CA LYS A 311 -23.61 -10.21 1.15
C LYS A 311 -23.93 -10.95 -0.16
N ALA A 312 -24.12 -12.28 -0.06
CA ALA A 312 -24.34 -13.14 -1.20
C ALA A 312 -25.83 -13.23 -1.61
N SER A 313 -26.76 -13.03 -0.68
CA SER A 313 -28.21 -13.09 -0.93
C SER A 313 -28.95 -11.94 -0.24
N LYS A 314 -30.14 -11.59 -0.75
CA LYS A 314 -30.89 -10.41 -0.30
C LYS A 314 -31.29 -10.47 1.18
N LEU A 315 -31.65 -11.65 1.69
CA LEU A 315 -32.05 -11.86 3.08
C LEU A 315 -30.89 -12.11 4.04
N GLU A 316 -29.66 -12.11 3.52
CA GLU A 316 -28.48 -12.35 4.34
C GLU A 316 -28.14 -11.10 5.17
N ALA A 317 -27.86 -11.34 6.43
CA ALA A 317 -27.18 -10.44 7.33
C ALA A 317 -26.04 -11.26 7.97
N ASN A 318 -25.88 -11.60 9.16
CA ASN A 318 -24.92 -12.63 9.62
C ASN A 318 -25.36 -14.06 9.28
N PHE A 319 -26.61 -14.21 8.85
CA PHE A 319 -27.29 -15.47 8.61
C PHE A 319 -28.37 -15.26 7.54
N ASN A 320 -28.56 -16.23 6.64
CA ASN A 320 -29.56 -16.14 5.58
C ASN A 320 -30.96 -16.48 6.11
N ARG A 321 -31.79 -15.45 6.29
CA ARG A 321 -33.16 -15.56 6.85
C ARG A 321 -34.17 -16.30 5.97
N ILE A 322 -33.80 -16.75 4.78
CA ILE A 322 -34.63 -17.65 3.96
C ILE A 322 -35.00 -18.92 4.74
N HIS A 323 -34.19 -19.34 5.71
CA HIS A 323 -34.49 -20.52 6.54
C HIS A 323 -35.68 -20.28 7.46
N GLU A 324 -35.88 -19.09 7.98
CA GLU A 324 -37.05 -18.72 8.77
C GLU A 324 -38.31 -18.71 7.91
N ILE A 325 -38.23 -18.13 6.71
CA ILE A 325 -39.33 -18.10 5.74
C ILE A 325 -39.72 -19.54 5.36
N ARG A 326 -38.75 -20.41 5.08
CA ARG A 326 -39.00 -21.83 4.80
C ARG A 326 -39.78 -22.48 5.95
N THR A 327 -39.40 -22.23 7.19
CA THR A 327 -40.10 -22.77 8.37
C THR A 327 -41.55 -22.30 8.43
N ARG A 328 -41.85 -21.04 8.09
CA ARG A 328 -43.22 -20.54 8.00
C ARG A 328 -44.03 -21.23 6.90
N PHE A 329 -43.43 -21.51 5.73
CA PHE A 329 -44.09 -22.32 4.70
C PHE A 329 -44.37 -23.75 5.16
N GLU A 330 -43.47 -24.37 5.94
CA GLU A 330 -43.74 -25.67 6.57
C GLU A 330 -44.90 -25.61 7.56
N VAL A 331 -45.06 -24.51 8.31
CA VAL A 331 -46.24 -24.30 9.18
C VAL A 331 -47.50 -24.20 8.35
N LEU A 332 -47.54 -23.39 7.29
CA LEU A 332 -48.71 -23.27 6.40
C LEU A 332 -49.11 -24.61 5.75
N LEU A 333 -48.09 -25.40 5.35
CA LEU A 333 -48.37 -26.75 4.81
C LEU A 333 -48.99 -27.66 5.88
N ARG A 334 -48.52 -27.61 7.14
CA ARG A 334 -49.10 -28.35 8.25
C ARG A 334 -50.50 -27.89 8.59
N ASP A 335 -50.77 -26.59 8.56
CA ASP A 335 -52.10 -26.04 8.75
C ASP A 335 -53.07 -26.54 7.67
N ALA A 336 -52.66 -26.61 6.41
CA ALA A 336 -53.43 -27.20 5.33
C ALA A 336 -53.70 -28.70 5.53
N GLN A 337 -52.71 -29.47 6.04
CA GLN A 337 -52.87 -30.87 6.40
C GLN A 337 -53.88 -31.04 7.53
N ILE A 338 -53.83 -30.21 8.57
CA ILE A 338 -54.76 -30.23 9.70
C ILE A 338 -56.17 -29.92 9.19
N ALA A 339 -56.35 -28.86 8.42
CA ALA A 339 -57.63 -28.47 7.84
C ALA A 339 -58.27 -29.61 7.01
N ARG A 340 -57.45 -30.32 6.20
CA ARG A 340 -57.91 -31.54 5.48
C ARG A 340 -58.39 -32.62 6.43
N LEU A 341 -57.65 -32.90 7.49
CA LEU A 341 -58.00 -33.94 8.47
C LEU A 341 -59.25 -33.56 9.27
N GLU A 342 -59.37 -32.33 9.71
CA GLU A 342 -60.53 -31.79 10.40
C GLU A 342 -61.80 -31.83 9.52
N GLY A 343 -61.63 -31.42 8.23
CA GLY A 343 -62.71 -31.53 7.24
C GLY A 343 -63.21 -32.93 7.05
N ARG A 344 -62.35 -33.96 7.03
CA ARG A 344 -62.73 -35.38 6.98
C ARG A 344 -63.46 -35.82 8.25
N LEU A 345 -62.96 -35.38 9.42
CA LEU A 345 -63.63 -35.68 10.71
C LEU A 345 -65.04 -35.06 10.79
N ALA A 346 -65.22 -33.89 10.18
CA ALA A 346 -66.49 -33.18 10.07
C ALA A 346 -67.47 -33.81 9.02
N GLY A 347 -67.05 -34.87 8.29
CA GLY A 347 -67.87 -35.56 7.31
C GLY A 347 -67.87 -34.98 5.91
N GLY A 348 -66.85 -34.11 5.58
CA GLY A 348 -66.65 -33.55 4.24
C GLY A 348 -66.27 -34.62 3.21
N ASP A 349 -66.42 -34.32 1.92
CA ASP A 349 -66.03 -35.20 0.80
C ASP A 349 -64.53 -35.44 0.76
N PRO A 350 -64.04 -36.67 0.97
CA PRO A 350 -62.63 -36.97 1.01
C PRO A 350 -61.90 -36.64 -0.29
N ALA A 351 -62.54 -36.81 -1.46
CA ALA A 351 -61.91 -36.56 -2.75
C ALA A 351 -61.72 -35.07 -2.98
N GLN A 352 -62.68 -34.23 -2.62
CA GLN A 352 -62.59 -32.79 -2.71
C GLN A 352 -61.54 -32.27 -1.73
N LEU A 353 -61.50 -32.74 -0.50
CA LEU A 353 -60.51 -32.33 0.51
C LEU A 353 -59.09 -32.74 0.13
N ASP A 354 -58.86 -33.83 -0.55
CA ASP A 354 -57.55 -34.23 -1.07
C ASP A 354 -57.15 -33.34 -2.24
N GLN A 355 -58.07 -33.08 -3.15
CA GLN A 355 -57.80 -32.16 -4.27
C GLN A 355 -57.47 -30.72 -3.79
N ASP A 356 -58.21 -30.19 -2.82
CA ASP A 356 -57.98 -28.87 -2.25
C ASP A 356 -56.60 -28.79 -1.55
N PHE A 357 -56.24 -29.86 -0.85
CA PHE A 357 -54.93 -29.97 -0.21
C PHE A 357 -53.79 -30.02 -1.24
N GLU A 358 -53.91 -30.88 -2.26
CA GLU A 358 -52.89 -30.99 -3.33
C GLU A 358 -52.71 -29.65 -4.06
N ALA A 359 -53.81 -28.93 -4.35
CA ALA A 359 -53.76 -27.60 -4.95
C ALA A 359 -53.04 -26.60 -4.06
N ARG A 360 -53.33 -26.62 -2.74
CA ARG A 360 -52.67 -25.72 -1.77
C ARG A 360 -51.21 -26.06 -1.59
N GLU A 361 -50.84 -27.32 -1.53
CA GLU A 361 -49.45 -27.78 -1.45
C GLU A 361 -48.64 -27.27 -2.64
N GLN A 362 -49.16 -27.46 -3.86
CA GLN A 362 -48.50 -26.98 -5.08
C GLN A 362 -48.35 -25.44 -5.09
N GLU A 363 -49.38 -24.71 -4.68
CA GLU A 363 -49.34 -23.26 -4.56
C GLU A 363 -48.23 -22.81 -3.59
N LEU A 364 -48.12 -23.42 -2.41
CA LEU A 364 -47.08 -23.09 -1.42
C LEU A 364 -45.67 -23.41 -1.94
N GLN A 365 -45.49 -24.51 -2.65
CA GLN A 365 -44.22 -24.87 -3.28
C GLN A 365 -43.80 -23.84 -4.33
N ASP A 366 -44.72 -23.46 -5.23
CA ASP A 366 -44.47 -22.47 -6.28
C ASP A 366 -44.12 -21.08 -5.69
N GLN A 367 -44.81 -20.68 -4.63
CA GLN A 367 -44.56 -19.41 -3.94
C GLN A 367 -43.21 -19.41 -3.24
N PHE A 368 -42.87 -20.49 -2.53
CA PHE A 368 -41.56 -20.59 -1.88
C PHE A 368 -40.40 -20.61 -2.90
N GLN A 369 -40.58 -21.33 -4.01
CA GLN A 369 -39.59 -21.35 -5.09
C GLN A 369 -39.36 -19.95 -5.68
N PHE A 370 -40.44 -19.17 -5.85
CA PHE A 370 -40.34 -17.78 -6.32
C PHE A 370 -39.58 -16.91 -5.32
N ILE A 371 -39.85 -16.99 -4.01
CA ILE A 371 -39.14 -16.24 -2.97
C ILE A 371 -37.67 -16.66 -2.91
N ALA A 372 -37.38 -17.95 -3.00
CA ALA A 372 -36.01 -18.46 -3.00
C ALA A 372 -35.21 -17.96 -4.20
N ALA A 373 -35.81 -17.89 -5.39
CA ALA A 373 -35.19 -17.30 -6.59
C ALA A 373 -34.98 -15.81 -6.42
N ALA A 374 -35.96 -15.06 -5.87
CA ALA A 374 -35.83 -13.63 -5.58
C ALA A 374 -34.67 -13.32 -4.62
N ASN A 375 -34.47 -14.21 -3.61
CA ASN A 375 -33.39 -14.04 -2.61
C ASN A 375 -31.99 -14.08 -3.22
N LEU A 376 -31.74 -14.79 -4.31
CA LEU A 376 -30.44 -14.92 -4.95
C LEU A 376 -29.96 -13.61 -5.63
N GLY A 377 -30.91 -12.72 -6.01
CA GLY A 377 -30.55 -11.42 -6.63
C GLY A 377 -29.86 -11.51 -7.99
N ALA A 378 -29.87 -12.69 -8.62
CA ALA A 378 -29.15 -12.95 -9.88
C ALA A 378 -29.79 -12.26 -11.09
N GLU A 379 -31.12 -12.08 -11.07
CA GLU A 379 -31.89 -11.49 -12.15
C GLU A 379 -32.40 -10.09 -11.77
N PHE A 380 -32.67 -9.27 -12.81
CA PHE A 380 -33.39 -8.03 -12.60
C PHE A 380 -34.80 -8.29 -12.08
N PHE A 381 -35.14 -7.68 -10.95
CA PHE A 381 -36.41 -7.84 -10.24
C PHE A 381 -37.29 -6.65 -10.56
N ASP A 382 -38.18 -6.84 -11.56
CA ASP A 382 -39.07 -5.81 -12.08
C ASP A 382 -40.30 -5.56 -11.20
N GLN A 383 -41.13 -4.59 -11.56
CA GLN A 383 -42.31 -4.21 -10.80
C GLN A 383 -43.37 -5.33 -10.74
N GLU A 384 -43.47 -6.17 -11.77
CA GLU A 384 -44.42 -7.30 -11.79
C GLU A 384 -44.02 -8.34 -10.75
N LYS A 385 -42.73 -8.69 -10.69
CA LYS A 385 -42.19 -9.60 -9.67
C LYS A 385 -42.34 -9.03 -8.25
N ILE A 386 -42.13 -7.72 -8.08
CA ILE A 386 -42.35 -7.04 -6.79
C ILE A 386 -43.83 -7.14 -6.39
N THR A 387 -44.77 -6.91 -7.31
CA THR A 387 -46.21 -7.01 -7.05
C THR A 387 -46.58 -8.44 -6.62
N ARG A 388 -46.09 -9.47 -7.33
CA ARG A 388 -46.29 -10.87 -6.95
C ARG A 388 -45.74 -11.18 -5.56
N LEU A 389 -44.56 -10.65 -5.23
CA LEU A 389 -43.96 -10.80 -3.90
C LEU A 389 -44.88 -10.19 -2.81
N GLN A 390 -45.41 -8.98 -3.06
CA GLN A 390 -46.35 -8.31 -2.17
C GLN A 390 -47.64 -9.08 -1.95
N GLU A 391 -48.16 -9.76 -2.98
CA GLU A 391 -49.35 -10.61 -2.83
C GLU A 391 -49.06 -11.86 -1.99
N ILE A 392 -47.93 -12.53 -2.20
CA ILE A 392 -47.49 -13.65 -1.38
C ILE A 392 -47.30 -13.23 0.08
N ALA A 393 -46.73 -12.04 0.31
CA ALA A 393 -46.50 -11.50 1.65
C ALA A 393 -47.78 -11.31 2.49
N LYS A 394 -48.92 -11.07 1.85
CA LYS A 394 -50.23 -10.89 2.53
C LYS A 394 -50.77 -12.17 3.19
N GLN A 395 -50.27 -13.34 2.81
CA GLN A 395 -50.63 -14.56 3.49
C GLN A 395 -50.29 -14.48 4.97
N THR A 396 -51.09 -15.17 5.79
CA THR A 396 -50.95 -15.12 7.25
C THR A 396 -50.69 -16.49 7.82
N TRP A 397 -49.94 -16.51 8.92
CA TRP A 397 -49.72 -17.68 9.76
C TRP A 397 -49.99 -17.34 11.23
N VAL A 398 -50.14 -18.31 12.07
CA VAL A 398 -50.47 -18.10 13.48
C VAL A 398 -49.27 -18.41 14.36
N ARG A 399 -48.81 -17.38 15.10
CA ARG A 399 -47.72 -17.51 16.05
C ARG A 399 -48.28 -17.77 17.46
N HIS A 400 -47.81 -18.83 18.12
CA HIS A 400 -48.19 -19.22 19.46
C HIS A 400 -47.13 -18.93 20.52
N PHE A 401 -45.92 -18.55 20.12
CA PHE A 401 -44.82 -18.29 21.04
C PHE A 401 -44.53 -16.80 21.11
N ASP A 402 -44.11 -16.36 22.30
CA ASP A 402 -43.72 -14.97 22.52
C ASP A 402 -42.38 -14.65 21.81
N ASP A 403 -42.40 -13.76 20.85
CA ASP A 403 -41.26 -13.33 20.05
C ASP A 403 -40.43 -12.21 20.72
N SER A 404 -40.80 -11.75 21.92
CA SER A 404 -40.02 -10.84 22.75
C SER A 404 -38.95 -11.55 23.58
N LEU A 405 -39.08 -12.88 23.73
CA LEU A 405 -38.14 -13.68 24.51
C LEU A 405 -36.86 -13.96 23.74
N GLY A 406 -35.71 -13.81 24.41
CA GLY A 406 -34.40 -14.13 23.84
C GLY A 406 -33.78 -13.02 23.01
N LEU A 407 -34.38 -11.84 22.93
CA LEU A 407 -33.87 -10.69 22.20
C LEU A 407 -32.72 -10.03 22.96
N ALA A 408 -31.74 -9.49 22.21
CA ALA A 408 -30.71 -8.62 22.75
C ALA A 408 -31.34 -7.30 23.25
N TRP A 409 -30.64 -6.61 24.17
CA TRP A 409 -31.17 -5.39 24.78
C TRP A 409 -31.59 -4.31 23.77
N GLU A 410 -30.74 -4.02 22.78
CA GLU A 410 -31.07 -3.02 21.74
C GLU A 410 -32.28 -3.40 20.91
N GLU A 411 -32.41 -4.67 20.56
CA GLU A 411 -33.54 -5.19 19.78
C GLU A 411 -34.82 -5.12 20.59
N SER A 412 -34.76 -5.52 21.86
CA SER A 412 -35.90 -5.39 22.81
C SER A 412 -36.34 -3.94 22.95
N GLN A 413 -35.43 -2.99 23.04
CA GLN A 413 -35.78 -1.56 23.14
C GLN A 413 -36.46 -1.05 21.86
N ARG A 414 -35.94 -1.42 20.67
CA ARG A 414 -36.59 -1.06 19.40
C ARG A 414 -37.98 -1.62 19.29
N ARG A 415 -38.16 -2.89 19.73
CA ARG A 415 -39.48 -3.54 19.71
C ARG A 415 -40.44 -2.84 20.65
N LEU A 416 -40.08 -2.60 21.91
CA LEU A 416 -40.90 -1.91 22.90
C LEU A 416 -41.30 -0.48 22.47
N ALA A 417 -40.45 0.21 21.74
CA ALA A 417 -40.75 1.54 21.23
C ALA A 417 -41.86 1.54 20.15
N HIS A 418 -42.11 0.43 19.48
CA HIS A 418 -43.04 0.33 18.35
C HIS A 418 -44.23 -0.60 18.60
N ALA A 419 -44.11 -1.54 19.51
CA ALA A 419 -45.18 -2.46 19.86
C ALA A 419 -45.27 -2.60 21.39
N PRO A 420 -46.39 -2.22 22.02
CA PRO A 420 -46.57 -2.48 23.44
C PRO A 420 -46.62 -4.00 23.69
N ALA A 421 -46.09 -4.43 24.83
CA ALA A 421 -45.92 -5.82 25.24
C ALA A 421 -47.25 -6.58 25.55
N THR A 422 -48.34 -6.32 24.82
CA THR A 422 -49.69 -6.80 25.13
C THR A 422 -50.29 -7.69 24.06
N ASP A 423 -49.51 -8.32 23.21
CA ASP A 423 -50.02 -9.27 22.26
C ASP A 423 -50.49 -10.52 23.01
N GLN A 424 -51.83 -10.71 23.13
CA GLN A 424 -52.38 -11.97 23.61
C GLN A 424 -52.14 -13.06 22.56
N LEU A 425 -51.35 -14.04 22.92
CA LEU A 425 -51.13 -15.20 22.06
C LEU A 425 -52.41 -16.05 21.94
N PRO A 426 -52.70 -16.64 20.79
CA PRO A 426 -51.93 -16.60 19.54
C PRO A 426 -52.10 -15.30 18.74
N VAL A 427 -51.07 -14.92 17.94
CA VAL A 427 -51.07 -13.74 17.07
C VAL A 427 -51.09 -14.17 15.62
N VAL A 428 -51.88 -13.49 14.79
CA VAL A 428 -51.90 -13.67 13.33
C VAL A 428 -50.86 -12.73 12.73
N GLU A 429 -49.87 -13.28 12.04
CA GLU A 429 -48.79 -12.55 11.39
C GLU A 429 -48.78 -12.73 9.88
N GLN A 430 -48.26 -11.74 9.16
CA GLN A 430 -48.02 -11.88 7.73
C GLN A 430 -46.84 -12.81 7.46
N LEU A 431 -46.89 -13.53 6.34
CA LEU A 431 -45.87 -14.48 5.93
C LEU A 431 -44.50 -13.81 5.70
N LEU A 432 -44.49 -12.64 5.05
CA LEU A 432 -43.33 -11.74 4.93
C LEU A 432 -43.74 -10.39 5.50
N SER A 433 -42.95 -9.83 6.38
CA SER A 433 -43.28 -8.56 7.02
C SER A 433 -42.12 -7.62 7.14
N ASP A 434 -42.42 -6.33 7.07
CA ASP A 434 -41.51 -5.21 7.34
C ASP A 434 -41.98 -4.51 8.63
N GLN A 435 -41.56 -5.03 9.76
CA GLN A 435 -41.96 -4.47 11.04
C GLN A 435 -41.13 -3.23 11.39
N PRO A 436 -41.72 -2.19 12.03
CA PRO A 436 -41.00 -0.96 12.38
C PRO A 436 -39.73 -1.17 13.22
N TRP A 437 -39.71 -2.18 14.09
CA TRP A 437 -38.55 -2.51 14.93
C TRP A 437 -37.41 -3.21 14.16
N GLN A 438 -37.64 -3.67 12.93
CA GLN A 438 -36.61 -4.19 12.02
C GLN A 438 -35.79 -3.05 11.38
N ARG A 439 -36.19 -1.81 11.56
CA ARG A 439 -35.49 -0.62 11.07
C ARG A 439 -34.60 -0.05 12.17
N LYS A 440 -33.30 0.03 11.90
CA LYS A 440 -32.34 0.72 12.78
C LYS A 440 -32.16 2.14 12.30
N LYS A 441 -32.72 3.09 13.03
CA LYS A 441 -32.59 4.52 12.72
C LYS A 441 -31.14 4.96 12.83
N ARG A 442 -30.73 5.87 11.95
CA ARG A 442 -29.42 6.52 11.98
C ARG A 442 -29.32 7.45 13.19
N SER A 443 -28.18 7.37 13.87
CA SER A 443 -27.87 8.27 14.98
C SER A 443 -27.19 9.55 14.48
N GLU A 444 -27.18 10.61 15.28
CA GLU A 444 -26.44 11.83 14.98
C GLU A 444 -24.93 11.58 14.81
N SER A 445 -24.37 10.61 15.50
CA SER A 445 -22.96 10.25 15.38
C SER A 445 -22.61 9.56 14.05
N GLU A 446 -23.62 9.14 13.27
CA GLU A 446 -23.48 8.57 11.94
C GLU A 446 -23.77 9.59 10.82
N ALA A 447 -23.89 10.87 11.17
CA ALA A 447 -24.01 11.95 10.19
C ALA A 447 -22.70 12.11 9.40
N LEU A 448 -22.82 12.60 8.14
CA LEU A 448 -21.63 12.92 7.36
C LEU A 448 -20.82 14.02 8.05
N PRO A 449 -19.49 13.86 8.15
CA PRO A 449 -18.62 14.89 8.72
C PRO A 449 -18.72 16.20 7.93
N GLU A 450 -18.87 17.31 8.66
CA GLU A 450 -18.89 18.63 8.06
C GLU A 450 -17.50 19.10 7.60
N GLY A 451 -17.45 20.00 6.63
CA GLY A 451 -16.22 20.63 6.15
C GLY A 451 -15.50 19.89 5.02
N TYR A 452 -15.85 18.65 4.71
CA TYR A 452 -15.21 17.84 3.69
C TYR A 452 -15.85 17.96 2.29
N GLY A 453 -17.02 18.60 2.19
CA GLY A 453 -17.75 18.78 0.92
C GLY A 453 -18.40 17.49 0.41
N PHE A 454 -18.73 16.54 1.29
CA PHE A 454 -19.42 15.32 0.92
C PHE A 454 -20.88 15.59 0.47
N ASP A 455 -21.30 14.91 -0.59
CA ASP A 455 -22.64 15.00 -1.20
C ASP A 455 -23.14 13.59 -1.55
N LEU A 456 -23.57 12.84 -0.52
CA LEU A 456 -24.20 11.53 -0.68
C LEU A 456 -25.66 11.58 -0.25
N ASP A 457 -26.50 10.77 -0.93
CA ASP A 457 -27.88 10.55 -0.53
C ASP A 457 -27.91 9.65 0.71
N VAL A 458 -28.05 10.25 1.89
CA VAL A 458 -28.01 9.56 3.18
C VAL A 458 -29.36 8.95 3.51
N PRO A 459 -29.49 7.61 3.63
CA PRO A 459 -30.76 6.97 4.03
C PRO A 459 -31.14 7.34 5.47
N GLU A 460 -32.45 7.38 5.75
CA GLU A 460 -32.99 7.65 7.08
C GLU A 460 -32.57 6.58 8.11
N ASP A 461 -32.50 5.33 7.67
CA ASP A 461 -32.11 4.20 8.49
C ASP A 461 -30.63 3.82 8.25
N THR A 462 -29.94 3.35 9.28
CA THR A 462 -28.63 2.73 9.15
C THR A 462 -28.76 1.35 8.50
N PHE A 463 -29.77 0.59 8.93
CA PHE A 463 -30.11 -0.71 8.36
C PHE A 463 -31.63 -0.93 8.39
N ASN A 464 -32.12 -1.65 7.39
CA ASN A 464 -33.51 -2.14 7.34
C ASN A 464 -33.51 -3.66 7.13
N TYR A 465 -33.89 -4.39 8.17
CA TYR A 465 -33.96 -5.87 8.16
C TYR A 465 -35.33 -6.40 7.72
N GLY A 466 -36.25 -5.57 7.22
CA GLY A 466 -37.55 -5.99 6.69
C GLY A 466 -37.38 -7.02 5.56
N GLU A 467 -38.15 -8.10 5.60
CA GLU A 467 -38.02 -9.20 4.63
C GLU A 467 -38.49 -8.79 3.25
N LEU A 468 -39.67 -8.13 3.19
CA LEU A 468 -40.22 -7.63 1.94
C LEU A 468 -39.36 -6.54 1.33
N HIS A 469 -38.84 -5.60 2.16
CA HIS A 469 -37.89 -4.56 1.76
C HIS A 469 -36.65 -5.16 1.10
N ASN A 470 -36.00 -6.11 1.76
CA ASN A 470 -34.79 -6.75 1.23
C ASN A 470 -35.05 -7.53 -0.06
N LEU A 471 -36.12 -8.36 -0.11
CA LEU A 471 -36.48 -9.15 -1.30
C LEU A 471 -36.86 -8.26 -2.50
N SER A 472 -37.42 -7.05 -2.26
CA SER A 472 -37.87 -6.12 -3.29
C SER A 472 -36.73 -5.36 -3.96
N VAL A 473 -35.48 -5.54 -3.57
CA VAL A 473 -34.33 -4.92 -4.25
C VAL A 473 -34.33 -5.32 -5.71
N SER A 474 -34.34 -4.32 -6.60
CA SER A 474 -34.47 -4.52 -8.05
C SER A 474 -33.22 -5.08 -8.71
N ARG A 475 -32.04 -4.80 -8.16
CA ARG A 475 -30.75 -5.21 -8.75
C ARG A 475 -29.72 -5.53 -7.67
N GLY A 476 -29.15 -6.73 -7.73
CA GLY A 476 -28.17 -7.22 -6.77
C GLY A 476 -28.80 -7.62 -5.44
N THR A 477 -27.99 -7.63 -4.38
CA THR A 477 -28.36 -8.13 -3.06
C THR A 477 -28.49 -7.05 -1.98
N LEU A 478 -27.90 -5.86 -2.21
CA LEU A 478 -27.81 -4.78 -1.24
C LEU A 478 -29.02 -3.87 -1.25
N THR A 479 -29.58 -3.60 -0.06
CA THR A 479 -30.58 -2.54 0.13
C THR A 479 -29.96 -1.15 -0.07
N PRO A 480 -30.76 -0.08 -0.21
CA PRO A 480 -30.24 1.29 -0.29
C PRO A 480 -29.37 1.66 0.91
N GLU A 481 -29.74 1.24 2.12
CA GLU A 481 -29.00 1.47 3.37
C GLU A 481 -27.63 0.78 3.34
N GLU A 482 -27.60 -0.47 2.92
CA GLU A 482 -26.37 -1.26 2.83
C GLU A 482 -25.46 -0.75 1.71
N ARG A 483 -26.03 -0.32 0.58
CA ARG A 483 -25.28 0.31 -0.50
C ARG A 483 -24.65 1.62 -0.04
N TYR A 484 -25.39 2.44 0.69
CA TYR A 484 -24.83 3.64 1.31
C TYR A 484 -23.68 3.27 2.26
N LYS A 485 -23.85 2.23 3.08
CA LYS A 485 -22.82 1.79 4.03
C LYS A 485 -21.53 1.33 3.34
N ILE A 486 -21.64 0.73 2.16
CA ILE A 486 -20.46 0.42 1.34
C ILE A 486 -19.86 1.72 0.79
N ASN A 487 -20.66 2.60 0.17
CA ASN A 487 -20.16 3.83 -0.43
C ASN A 487 -19.50 4.76 0.62
N GLU A 488 -19.95 4.68 1.87
CA GLU A 488 -19.40 5.44 3.00
C GLU A 488 -17.91 5.11 3.27
N HIS A 489 -17.37 3.98 2.77
CA HIS A 489 -15.94 3.69 2.94
C HIS A 489 -15.04 4.77 2.36
N VAL A 490 -15.43 5.41 1.25
CA VAL A 490 -14.64 6.51 0.66
C VAL A 490 -14.65 7.74 1.56
N VAL A 491 -15.79 8.04 2.18
CA VAL A 491 -15.87 9.09 3.22
C VAL A 491 -14.88 8.81 4.35
N GLN A 492 -14.91 7.57 4.86
CA GLN A 492 -14.01 7.16 5.95
C GLN A 492 -12.53 7.17 5.50
N THR A 493 -12.24 6.74 4.27
CA THR A 493 -10.89 6.84 3.68
C THR A 493 -10.38 8.28 3.73
N ILE A 494 -11.17 9.23 3.23
CA ILE A 494 -10.78 10.65 3.21
C ILE A 494 -10.57 11.19 4.64
N VAL A 495 -11.54 10.96 5.53
CA VAL A 495 -11.45 11.43 6.92
C VAL A 495 -10.24 10.86 7.65
N MET A 496 -9.98 9.57 7.49
CA MET A 496 -8.82 8.92 8.10
C MET A 496 -7.51 9.49 7.56
N LEU A 497 -7.38 9.64 6.25
CA LEU A 497 -6.15 10.13 5.63
C LEU A 497 -5.90 11.61 5.88
N GLU A 498 -6.94 12.46 5.84
CA GLU A 498 -6.80 13.88 6.15
C GLU A 498 -6.54 14.16 7.65
N SER A 499 -6.81 13.19 8.53
CA SER A 499 -6.46 13.28 9.95
C SER A 499 -4.99 12.96 10.25
N LEU A 500 -4.26 12.37 9.31
CA LEU A 500 -2.85 12.03 9.48
C LEU A 500 -1.96 13.27 9.30
N PRO A 501 -0.91 13.44 10.11
CA PRO A 501 0.08 14.50 9.92
C PRO A 501 1.04 14.12 8.76
N LEU A 502 0.51 14.06 7.54
CA LEU A 502 1.28 13.71 6.37
C LEU A 502 2.38 14.75 6.08
N PRO A 503 3.58 14.34 5.70
CA PRO A 503 4.60 15.25 5.22
C PRO A 503 4.17 15.91 3.90
N ARG A 504 4.86 17.00 3.51
CA ARG A 504 4.48 17.80 2.32
C ARG A 504 4.43 16.99 1.02
N GLU A 505 5.31 16.01 0.93
CA GLU A 505 5.49 15.12 -0.21
C GLU A 505 4.36 14.08 -0.35
N LEU A 506 3.44 13.98 0.63
CA LEU A 506 2.32 13.03 0.67
C LEU A 506 0.96 13.72 0.84
N MET A 507 0.87 15.02 0.62
CA MET A 507 -0.37 15.80 0.83
C MET A 507 -1.50 15.45 -0.13
N ARG A 508 -1.19 14.87 -1.30
CA ARG A 508 -2.18 14.45 -2.30
C ARG A 508 -2.68 13.02 -2.13
N VAL A 509 -2.13 12.25 -1.19
CA VAL A 509 -2.60 10.89 -0.88
C VAL A 509 -4.13 10.83 -0.66
N PRO A 510 -4.75 11.74 0.13
CA PRO A 510 -6.20 11.75 0.31
C PRO A 510 -6.98 12.03 -0.99
N GLU A 511 -6.43 12.84 -1.91
CA GLU A 511 -7.03 13.07 -3.23
C GLU A 511 -7.06 11.77 -4.04
N TYR A 512 -5.91 11.12 -4.21
CA TYR A 512 -5.79 9.91 -5.02
C TYR A 512 -6.62 8.76 -4.46
N ALA A 513 -6.59 8.57 -3.15
CA ALA A 513 -7.37 7.56 -2.47
C ALA A 513 -8.88 7.86 -2.45
N GLY A 514 -9.27 9.12 -2.32
CA GLY A 514 -10.66 9.53 -2.11
C GLY A 514 -11.47 9.83 -3.35
N THR A 515 -10.90 9.69 -4.57
CA THR A 515 -11.58 10.09 -5.82
C THR A 515 -11.85 8.93 -6.79
N HIS A 516 -11.44 7.70 -6.45
CA HIS A 516 -11.56 6.54 -7.36
C HIS A 516 -13.01 6.17 -7.70
N HIS A 517 -14.02 6.63 -6.95
CA HIS A 517 -15.44 6.49 -7.25
C HIS A 517 -16.11 7.76 -7.79
N GLU A 518 -15.35 8.82 -8.00
CA GLU A 518 -15.85 9.97 -8.75
C GLU A 518 -15.97 9.65 -10.25
N THR A 519 -16.81 10.39 -10.96
CA THR A 519 -17.06 10.17 -12.40
C THR A 519 -16.79 11.43 -13.19
N LEU A 520 -16.46 11.28 -14.47
CA LEU A 520 -16.32 12.42 -15.38
C LEU A 520 -17.65 13.13 -15.69
N ARG A 521 -18.79 12.56 -15.28
CA ARG A 521 -20.11 13.23 -15.36
C ARG A 521 -20.39 14.13 -14.16
N GLY A 522 -19.59 14.05 -13.09
CA GLY A 522 -19.84 14.77 -11.85
C GLY A 522 -21.01 14.21 -11.03
N ASP A 523 -21.39 12.96 -11.25
CA ASP A 523 -22.43 12.24 -10.49
C ASP A 523 -21.87 11.07 -9.66
N GLY A 524 -20.55 11.03 -9.50
CA GLY A 524 -19.85 10.09 -8.65
C GLY A 524 -20.03 10.38 -7.15
N TYR A 525 -19.24 9.75 -6.33
CA TYR A 525 -19.21 9.96 -4.89
C TYR A 525 -17.79 9.91 -4.36
N PRO A 526 -17.51 10.54 -3.21
CA PRO A 526 -18.45 11.09 -2.22
C PRO A 526 -18.74 12.60 -2.36
N ARG A 527 -18.10 13.30 -3.33
CA ARG A 527 -18.15 14.77 -3.45
C ARG A 527 -18.83 15.26 -4.73
N LYS A 528 -19.19 14.39 -5.66
CA LYS A 528 -19.72 14.71 -6.99
C LYS A 528 -18.84 15.74 -7.71
N LEU A 529 -17.54 15.48 -7.73
CA LEU A 529 -16.55 16.40 -8.29
C LEU A 529 -16.73 16.58 -9.80
N PRO A 530 -16.64 17.81 -10.32
CA PRO A 530 -16.65 18.03 -11.75
C PRO A 530 -15.33 17.53 -12.39
N PRO A 531 -15.35 17.17 -13.70
CA PRO A 531 -14.20 16.53 -14.36
C PRO A 531 -12.87 17.29 -14.24
N GLU A 532 -12.95 18.63 -14.21
CA GLU A 532 -11.78 19.51 -14.14
C GLU A 532 -11.03 19.41 -12.81
N LYS A 533 -11.67 18.88 -11.78
CA LYS A 533 -11.08 18.64 -10.46
C LYS A 533 -10.49 17.25 -10.30
N LEU A 534 -10.66 16.37 -11.29
CA LEU A 534 -10.11 15.03 -11.28
C LEU A 534 -8.76 15.03 -12.00
N SER A 535 -7.67 14.92 -11.26
CA SER A 535 -6.33 14.81 -11.80
C SER A 535 -6.15 13.51 -12.62
N VAL A 536 -5.14 13.46 -13.49
CA VAL A 536 -4.83 12.23 -14.26
C VAL A 536 -4.63 11.02 -13.34
N PRO A 537 -3.88 11.09 -12.23
CA PRO A 537 -3.77 9.99 -11.28
C PRO A 537 -5.13 9.53 -10.70
N SER A 538 -6.03 10.45 -10.36
CA SER A 538 -7.38 10.13 -9.88
C SER A 538 -8.21 9.37 -10.93
N ARG A 539 -8.10 9.74 -12.21
CA ARG A 539 -8.80 9.06 -13.32
C ARG A 539 -8.20 7.68 -13.61
N ILE A 540 -6.89 7.53 -13.46
CA ILE A 540 -6.19 6.23 -13.53
C ILE A 540 -6.72 5.28 -12.47
N MET A 541 -6.83 5.75 -11.22
CA MET A 541 -7.35 4.95 -10.11
C MET A 541 -8.75 4.39 -10.41
N ALA A 542 -9.66 5.20 -10.96
CA ALA A 542 -11.00 4.75 -11.29
C ALA A 542 -11.03 3.61 -12.32
N ILE A 543 -10.18 3.67 -13.35
CA ILE A 543 -10.05 2.58 -14.35
C ILE A 543 -9.51 1.31 -13.71
N CYS A 544 -8.44 1.44 -12.91
CA CYS A 544 -7.74 0.31 -12.32
C CYS A 544 -8.59 -0.42 -11.28
N ASP A 545 -9.30 0.32 -10.42
CA ASP A 545 -10.20 -0.26 -9.43
C ASP A 545 -11.33 -1.04 -10.11
N ILE A 546 -12.01 -0.44 -11.10
CA ILE A 546 -13.09 -1.10 -11.83
C ILE A 546 -12.59 -2.36 -12.55
N PHE A 547 -11.44 -2.27 -13.25
CA PHE A 547 -10.91 -3.38 -14.02
C PHE A 547 -10.48 -4.54 -13.13
N GLU A 548 -9.76 -4.25 -12.05
CA GLU A 548 -9.39 -5.25 -11.04
C GLU A 548 -10.64 -5.92 -10.45
N ALA A 549 -11.62 -5.13 -10.03
CA ALA A 549 -12.87 -5.63 -9.47
C ALA A 549 -13.67 -6.56 -10.43
N LEU A 550 -13.51 -6.41 -11.74
CA LEU A 550 -14.14 -7.26 -12.76
C LEU A 550 -13.37 -8.57 -12.99
N THR A 551 -12.05 -8.55 -12.85
CA THR A 551 -11.15 -9.65 -13.21
C THR A 551 -10.73 -10.52 -12.04
N ALA A 552 -10.88 -10.05 -10.79
CA ALA A 552 -10.53 -10.78 -9.58
C ALA A 552 -11.21 -12.15 -9.51
N SER A 553 -10.42 -13.21 -9.37
CA SER A 553 -10.86 -14.61 -9.27
C SER A 553 -11.19 -15.05 -7.85
N ASP A 554 -10.79 -14.26 -6.86
CA ASP A 554 -10.83 -14.62 -5.43
C ASP A 554 -12.25 -14.48 -4.82
N ARG A 555 -13.24 -14.04 -5.61
CA ARG A 555 -14.61 -13.80 -5.13
C ARG A 555 -15.40 -15.11 -5.04
N PRO A 556 -15.75 -15.61 -3.83
CA PRO A 556 -16.30 -16.96 -3.64
C PRO A 556 -17.69 -17.17 -4.25
N TYR A 557 -18.44 -16.10 -4.60
CA TYR A 557 -19.83 -16.18 -5.05
C TYR A 557 -20.07 -15.67 -6.48
N LYS A 558 -19.05 -15.18 -7.17
CA LYS A 558 -19.15 -14.78 -8.57
C LYS A 558 -18.03 -15.42 -9.37
N LYS A 559 -18.38 -16.08 -10.46
CA LYS A 559 -17.41 -16.49 -11.46
C LYS A 559 -16.68 -15.24 -11.96
N ALA A 560 -15.37 -15.26 -11.85
CA ALA A 560 -14.51 -14.24 -12.45
C ALA A 560 -14.85 -14.09 -13.94
N LYS A 561 -14.74 -12.87 -14.46
CA LYS A 561 -15.02 -12.61 -15.88
C LYS A 561 -13.79 -12.90 -16.70
N SER A 562 -14.00 -13.30 -17.97
CA SER A 562 -12.90 -13.34 -18.92
C SER A 562 -12.42 -11.92 -19.25
N LEU A 563 -11.21 -11.82 -19.74
CA LEU A 563 -10.55 -10.57 -20.08
C LEU A 563 -11.38 -9.75 -21.09
N SER A 564 -11.90 -10.41 -22.14
CA SER A 564 -12.74 -9.75 -23.13
C SER A 564 -14.03 -9.18 -22.52
N VAL A 565 -14.69 -9.91 -21.63
CA VAL A 565 -15.91 -9.46 -20.93
C VAL A 565 -15.59 -8.31 -19.98
N ALA A 566 -14.46 -8.33 -19.29
CA ALA A 566 -14.05 -7.24 -18.42
C ALA A 566 -13.82 -5.94 -19.22
N VAL A 567 -13.14 -6.04 -20.36
CA VAL A 567 -12.94 -4.90 -21.29
C VAL A 567 -14.25 -4.38 -21.87
N ASP A 568 -15.18 -5.27 -22.29
CA ASP A 568 -16.52 -4.88 -22.75
C ASP A 568 -17.29 -4.07 -21.70
N ILE A 569 -17.26 -4.51 -20.45
CA ILE A 569 -17.92 -3.81 -19.35
C ILE A 569 -17.25 -2.45 -19.08
N LEU A 570 -15.92 -2.40 -19.09
CA LEU A 570 -15.16 -1.17 -18.90
C LEU A 570 -15.43 -0.16 -20.03
N ALA A 571 -15.53 -0.63 -21.28
CA ALA A 571 -15.97 0.19 -22.42
C ALA A 571 -17.37 0.79 -22.19
N GLY A 572 -18.30 0.01 -21.63
CA GLY A 572 -19.61 0.53 -21.22
C GLY A 572 -19.55 1.60 -20.13
N PHE A 573 -18.56 1.58 -19.23
CA PHE A 573 -18.33 2.68 -18.28
C PHE A 573 -17.81 3.93 -18.99
N ARG A 574 -16.89 3.79 -19.95
CA ARG A 574 -16.41 4.88 -20.81
C ARG A 574 -17.58 5.53 -21.56
N ASP A 575 -18.41 4.74 -22.23
CA ASP A 575 -19.50 5.22 -23.07
C ASP A 575 -20.55 6.01 -22.28
N ARG A 576 -20.67 5.71 -20.99
CA ARG A 576 -21.52 6.48 -20.06
C ARG A 576 -20.82 7.67 -19.42
N GLY A 577 -19.57 7.98 -19.80
CA GLY A 577 -18.79 9.08 -19.22
C GLY A 577 -18.43 8.87 -17.74
N HIS A 578 -18.32 7.62 -17.31
CA HIS A 578 -17.91 7.30 -15.95
C HIS A 578 -16.38 7.36 -15.81
N ILE A 579 -15.65 6.80 -16.78
CA ILE A 579 -14.19 6.80 -16.83
C ILE A 579 -13.67 7.61 -18.01
N ASP A 580 -12.39 7.96 -17.96
CA ASP A 580 -11.70 8.74 -18.98
C ASP A 580 -11.53 7.92 -20.28
N SER A 581 -12.01 8.50 -21.39
CA SER A 581 -11.97 7.86 -22.70
C SER A 581 -10.55 7.72 -23.25
N ASP A 582 -9.70 8.72 -23.02
CA ASP A 582 -8.34 8.74 -23.56
C ASP A 582 -7.42 7.82 -22.74
N LEU A 583 -7.60 7.78 -21.40
CA LEU A 583 -6.92 6.79 -20.55
C LEU A 583 -7.38 5.36 -20.86
N PHE A 584 -8.67 5.14 -21.14
CA PHE A 584 -9.15 3.83 -21.55
C PHE A 584 -8.56 3.39 -22.89
N GLU A 585 -8.44 4.30 -23.87
CA GLU A 585 -7.79 4.02 -25.14
C GLU A 585 -6.31 3.70 -24.94
N LEU A 586 -5.59 4.48 -24.12
CA LEU A 586 -4.21 4.22 -23.75
C LEU A 586 -4.07 2.85 -23.06
N PHE A 587 -4.94 2.52 -22.10
CA PHE A 587 -4.95 1.25 -21.40
C PHE A 587 -4.99 0.04 -22.35
N LEU A 588 -5.72 0.16 -23.47
CA LEU A 588 -5.80 -0.88 -24.48
C LEU A 588 -4.61 -0.87 -25.46
N THR A 589 -4.20 0.31 -25.92
CA THR A 589 -3.16 0.44 -26.97
C THR A 589 -1.74 0.18 -26.46
N SER A 590 -1.51 0.43 -25.16
CA SER A 590 -0.23 0.12 -24.49
C SER A 590 -0.12 -1.33 -23.98
N ASP A 591 -1.13 -2.17 -24.22
CA ASP A 591 -1.20 -3.56 -23.71
C ASP A 591 -1.16 -3.72 -22.17
N VAL A 592 -1.34 -2.66 -21.39
CA VAL A 592 -1.35 -2.71 -19.92
C VAL A 592 -2.39 -3.72 -19.40
N TYR A 593 -3.58 -3.74 -20.00
CA TYR A 593 -4.63 -4.71 -19.65
C TYR A 593 -4.18 -6.17 -19.78
N ARG A 594 -3.36 -6.46 -20.82
CA ARG A 594 -2.83 -7.80 -21.08
C ARG A 594 -1.67 -8.14 -20.14
N GLN A 595 -0.74 -7.22 -19.93
CA GLN A 595 0.38 -7.40 -19.00
C GLN A 595 -0.13 -7.71 -17.60
N TYR A 596 -1.15 -6.96 -17.16
CA TYR A 596 -1.84 -7.24 -15.89
C TYR A 596 -2.49 -8.64 -15.90
N ALA A 597 -3.20 -8.99 -16.97
CA ALA A 597 -3.88 -10.28 -17.05
C ALA A 597 -2.88 -11.46 -16.96
N GLU A 598 -1.76 -11.38 -17.69
CA GLU A 598 -0.70 -12.40 -17.66
C GLU A 598 -0.05 -12.57 -16.27
N GLN A 599 -0.05 -11.51 -15.47
CA GLN A 599 0.54 -11.52 -14.13
C GLN A 599 -0.43 -12.00 -13.05
N PHE A 600 -1.72 -11.66 -13.14
CA PHE A 600 -2.67 -11.77 -12.03
C PHE A 600 -3.94 -12.58 -12.31
N MET A 601 -4.28 -12.85 -13.55
CA MET A 601 -5.48 -13.61 -13.90
C MET A 601 -5.16 -15.08 -14.11
N ALA A 602 -6.16 -15.95 -13.91
CA ALA A 602 -6.01 -17.36 -14.25
C ALA A 602 -5.99 -17.56 -15.78
N GLU A 603 -5.23 -18.55 -16.25
CA GLU A 603 -5.05 -18.81 -17.70
C GLU A 603 -6.39 -18.99 -18.45
N ASP A 604 -7.39 -19.60 -17.82
CA ASP A 604 -8.72 -19.83 -18.39
C ASP A 604 -9.60 -18.56 -18.48
N GLN A 605 -9.20 -17.46 -17.86
CA GLN A 605 -9.84 -16.16 -17.97
C GLN A 605 -9.25 -15.31 -19.11
N ILE A 606 -8.02 -15.62 -19.56
CA ILE A 606 -7.30 -14.83 -20.58
C ILE A 606 -7.73 -15.29 -21.97
N ASP A 607 -8.71 -14.59 -22.53
CA ASP A 607 -9.20 -14.78 -23.89
C ASP A 607 -8.76 -13.64 -24.82
N ARG A 608 -9.05 -13.76 -26.10
CA ARG A 608 -8.67 -12.76 -27.09
C ARG A 608 -9.59 -11.54 -26.99
N VAL A 609 -8.98 -10.37 -26.80
CA VAL A 609 -9.65 -9.07 -26.89
C VAL A 609 -9.45 -8.48 -28.28
N ASP A 610 -10.55 -8.06 -28.93
CA ASP A 610 -10.52 -7.30 -30.18
C ASP A 610 -10.56 -5.80 -29.83
N ILE A 611 -9.37 -5.18 -29.69
CA ILE A 611 -9.25 -3.78 -29.28
C ILE A 611 -9.79 -2.79 -30.30
N GLU A 612 -9.73 -3.13 -31.62
CA GLU A 612 -10.21 -2.28 -32.70
C GLU A 612 -11.69 -1.87 -32.54
N LYS A 613 -12.48 -2.75 -31.90
CA LYS A 613 -13.88 -2.51 -31.56
C LYS A 613 -14.09 -1.28 -30.65
N TYR A 614 -13.08 -0.92 -29.86
CA TYR A 614 -13.19 0.08 -28.81
C TYR A 614 -12.45 1.37 -29.11
N LEU A 615 -11.55 1.36 -30.11
CA LEU A 615 -10.80 2.56 -30.51
C LEU A 615 -11.72 3.54 -31.22
N LYS A 616 -11.44 4.83 -31.07
CA LYS A 616 -12.14 5.88 -31.81
C LYS A 616 -11.82 5.69 -33.30
N ALA A 617 -12.83 5.76 -34.16
CA ALA A 617 -12.59 5.82 -35.59
C ALA A 617 -11.75 7.07 -35.89
N THR A 618 -10.53 6.87 -36.39
CA THR A 618 -9.60 7.93 -36.82
C THR A 618 -10.19 8.78 -37.94
#